data_12533486a317dbfa709a5ad9ca0f8e2b
#
_entry.id   12533486a317dbfa709a5ad9ca0f8e2b
#
_cell.length_a   1.000
_cell.length_b   1.000
_cell.length_c   1.000
_cell.angle_alpha   90.00
_cell.angle_beta   90.00
_cell.angle_gamma   90.00
#
_symmetry.space_group_name_H-M   'P 1'
#
loop_
_entity.id
_entity.type
_entity.pdbx_description
1 polymer ?
#
loop_
_entity_poly.entity_id
_entity_poly.type
_entity_poly.pdbx_seq_one_letter_code
_entity_poly.pdbx_strand_id
1 'polypeptide(L)'
;MRKIYKMMSLLTFAILTMTACQTIDDVDDNTPTTNPDEIANSSTQIGSYYAYIGVNQYYKPTDYRRYYACLYSDENAEEPLQRVTFNGGSFKFYNLQPSTTYFYKVVFEISDPEYYKESPMLSFTTLPGYSCGTITYTDWNGETYPFETEKVSCYFYSGSNSLSNVLSNKEGVSWIINNPVDAIGQYTNVCACYPYSNINYSREFYVDTSKEAREQYMYGNGAIDPENYRFDINMVHATARVIMNISIDPEISLQTAYIYGMSLSTNKVVPTSGYVSMETGNISNAGYGSISFGSDVTLKRGSTYTLTFYPLPATEDGMVNFYANVEGGSTLTLPIELTGENMWKAGNTYTYNIVYTPQELRITSVSVQTWKEVHGGDVIINHK
;
A
#
# COMPACT_ATOMS: atom_id res chain seq x y z
N MET A 1 -50.05 1.33 12.14
CA MET A 1 -49.40 1.79 13.39
C MET A 1 -48.30 0.80 13.77
N ARG A 2 -47.08 1.05 13.40
CA ARG A 2 -45.89 0.36 13.89
C ARG A 2 -44.80 1.41 14.12
N LYS A 3 -44.46 1.60 15.40
CA LYS A 3 -43.42 2.52 15.84
C LYS A 3 -42.05 1.96 15.47
N ILE A 4 -41.28 2.73 14.71
CA ILE A 4 -39.87 2.48 14.44
C ILE A 4 -39.08 3.14 15.57
N TYR A 5 -38.43 2.32 16.39
CA TYR A 5 -37.46 2.80 17.37
C TYR A 5 -36.18 3.19 16.64
N LYS A 6 -35.86 4.48 16.64
CA LYS A 6 -34.53 4.98 16.35
C LYS A 6 -33.66 4.70 17.58
N MET A 7 -32.75 3.75 17.49
CA MET A 7 -31.60 3.68 18.40
C MET A 7 -30.56 4.69 17.93
N MET A 8 -30.56 5.86 18.55
CA MET A 8 -29.40 6.76 18.54
C MET A 8 -28.39 6.20 19.55
N SER A 9 -27.30 5.63 19.06
CA SER A 9 -26.11 5.37 19.84
C SER A 9 -25.42 6.71 20.13
N LEU A 10 -25.58 7.21 21.34
CA LEU A 10 -24.81 8.34 21.86
C LEU A 10 -23.43 7.80 22.23
N LEU A 11 -22.43 8.04 21.41
CA LEU A 11 -21.04 7.88 21.81
C LEU A 11 -20.69 9.05 22.73
N THR A 12 -20.73 8.79 24.03
CA THR A 12 -20.28 9.73 25.06
C THR A 12 -18.76 9.76 25.03
N PHE A 13 -18.19 10.82 24.48
CA PHE A 13 -16.80 11.20 24.68
C PHE A 13 -16.64 11.51 26.19
N ALA A 14 -15.98 10.62 26.91
CA ALA A 14 -15.54 10.91 28.27
C ALA A 14 -14.30 11.81 28.18
N ILE A 15 -14.51 13.11 28.14
CA ILE A 15 -13.47 14.10 28.44
C ILE A 15 -13.34 14.08 29.98
N LEU A 16 -12.31 13.40 30.48
CA LEU A 16 -11.91 13.56 31.88
C LEU A 16 -11.24 14.92 32.04
N THR A 17 -12.03 15.97 32.25
CA THR A 17 -11.54 17.23 32.78
C THR A 17 -11.53 17.10 34.31
N MET A 18 -10.37 16.79 34.91
CA MET A 18 -10.18 17.03 36.34
C MET A 18 -9.92 18.52 36.55
N THR A 19 -10.97 19.26 36.86
CA THR A 19 -10.87 20.59 37.41
C THR A 19 -10.65 20.47 38.91
N ALA A 20 -9.40 20.57 39.37
CA ALA A 20 -9.10 20.90 40.73
C ALA A 20 -9.11 22.41 40.86
N CYS A 21 -10.17 22.94 41.45
CA CYS A 21 -10.24 24.34 41.87
C CYS A 21 -9.56 24.44 43.25
N GLN A 22 -8.34 24.99 43.32
CA GLN A 22 -7.76 25.43 44.59
C GLN A 22 -7.78 26.95 44.68
N THR A 23 -8.32 27.45 45.77
CA THR A 23 -8.30 28.87 46.16
C THR A 23 -6.87 29.29 46.44
N ILE A 24 -6.45 30.39 45.82
CA ILE A 24 -5.14 31.00 45.99
C ILE A 24 -5.24 31.88 47.25
N ASP A 25 -4.49 31.50 48.29
CA ASP A 25 -4.12 32.44 49.35
C ASP A 25 -2.82 33.15 48.93
N ASP A 26 -2.87 34.49 48.94
CA ASP A 26 -1.72 35.36 48.66
C ASP A 26 -0.61 35.11 49.70
N VAL A 27 0.51 34.52 49.25
CA VAL A 27 1.76 34.54 49.98
C VAL A 27 2.85 35.08 49.05
N ASP A 28 3.26 36.28 49.37
CA ASP A 28 4.41 36.98 48.80
C ASP A 28 5.68 36.33 49.32
N ASP A 29 6.23 35.33 48.60
CA ASP A 29 7.56 34.83 48.87
C ASP A 29 8.23 34.43 47.53
N ASN A 30 9.29 35.17 47.17
CA ASN A 30 10.04 35.10 45.93
C ASN A 30 10.95 33.88 45.79
N THR A 31 10.64 32.77 46.44
CA THR A 31 11.28 31.49 46.19
C THR A 31 10.34 30.60 45.41
N PRO A 32 10.71 30.17 44.20
CA PRO A 32 9.89 29.22 43.41
C PRO A 32 9.93 27.86 44.12
N THR A 33 8.95 27.60 44.98
CA THR A 33 8.68 26.24 45.49
C THR A 33 8.08 25.44 44.31
N THR A 34 8.92 24.99 43.42
CA THR A 34 8.50 24.12 42.35
C THR A 34 8.32 22.71 42.88
N ASN A 35 7.06 22.32 43.11
CA ASN A 35 6.72 20.92 43.30
C ASN A 35 6.86 20.21 41.94
N PRO A 36 7.78 19.24 41.78
CA PRO A 36 7.91 18.50 40.53
C PRO A 36 6.65 17.78 40.06
N ASP A 37 5.74 17.45 41.01
CA ASP A 37 4.47 16.78 40.75
C ASP A 37 3.44 17.69 40.03
N GLU A 38 3.62 19.00 40.07
CA GLU A 38 2.73 19.96 39.38
C GLU A 38 3.13 20.21 37.89
N ILE A 39 4.30 19.78 37.48
CA ILE A 39 4.85 20.09 36.13
C ILE A 39 4.07 19.42 35.01
N ALA A 40 3.41 18.30 35.26
CA ALA A 40 2.90 17.39 34.26
C ALA A 40 1.41 17.52 33.93
N ASN A 41 0.70 18.52 34.44
CA ASN A 41 -0.77 18.43 34.49
C ASN A 41 -1.56 19.43 33.65
N SER A 42 -1.06 20.01 32.56
CA SER A 42 -1.90 21.04 31.96
C SER A 42 -2.66 20.66 30.70
N SER A 43 -2.20 19.91 29.81
CA SER A 43 -2.98 19.39 28.67
C SER A 43 -2.19 18.33 27.92
N THR A 44 -2.63 17.11 28.01
CA THR A 44 -2.04 16.02 27.26
C THR A 44 -2.96 15.69 26.10
N GLN A 45 -2.46 15.85 24.88
CA GLN A 45 -3.16 15.37 23.69
C GLN A 45 -2.48 14.08 23.25
N ILE A 46 -3.21 12.96 23.33
CA ILE A 46 -2.70 11.65 22.97
C ILE A 46 -3.41 11.19 21.69
N GLY A 47 -2.63 10.85 20.69
CA GLY A 47 -3.09 10.18 19.46
C GLY A 47 -2.66 8.72 19.46
N SER A 48 -2.89 8.05 18.34
CA SER A 48 -2.47 6.65 18.16
C SER A 48 -0.95 6.52 17.98
N TYR A 49 -0.31 7.55 17.41
CA TYR A 49 1.10 7.53 17.00
C TYR A 49 1.90 8.72 17.52
N TYR A 50 1.29 9.55 18.34
CA TYR A 50 1.92 10.73 18.93
C TYR A 50 1.37 11.02 20.32
N ALA A 51 2.15 11.78 21.08
CA ALA A 51 1.69 12.40 22.31
C ALA A 51 2.27 13.80 22.44
N TYR A 52 1.41 14.79 22.78
CA TYR A 52 1.80 16.15 23.10
C TYR A 52 1.58 16.36 24.59
N ILE A 53 2.65 16.49 25.31
CA ILE A 53 2.64 16.70 26.76
C ILE A 53 2.75 18.20 27.02
N GLY A 54 1.64 18.83 27.38
CA GLY A 54 1.59 20.23 27.78
C GLY A 54 2.18 20.43 29.17
N VAL A 55 2.69 21.62 29.40
CA VAL A 55 3.22 22.03 30.70
C VAL A 55 2.49 23.26 31.18
N ASN A 56 2.19 23.34 32.47
CA ASN A 56 1.52 24.47 33.05
C ASN A 56 2.31 25.75 32.81
N GLN A 57 1.67 26.80 32.28
CA GLN A 57 2.29 28.06 31.88
C GLN A 57 2.95 28.83 33.05
N TYR A 58 2.62 28.48 34.29
CA TYR A 58 3.21 29.12 35.50
C TYR A 58 4.69 28.78 35.70
N TYR A 59 5.23 27.78 34.99
CA TYR A 59 6.62 27.37 35.05
C TYR A 59 7.38 27.71 33.77
N LYS A 60 7.44 28.98 33.42
CA LYS A 60 8.46 29.51 32.50
C LYS A 60 9.54 30.19 33.34
N PRO A 61 10.52 29.49 33.84
CA PRO A 61 11.67 30.17 34.39
C PRO A 61 12.34 30.99 33.28
N THR A 62 12.72 32.18 33.58
CA THR A 62 13.35 33.13 32.65
C THR A 62 14.78 32.76 32.27
N ASP A 63 15.37 31.74 32.90
CA ASP A 63 16.80 31.40 32.82
C ASP A 63 17.10 29.94 32.40
N TYR A 64 16.26 29.33 31.52
CA TYR A 64 16.56 27.98 31.07
C TYR A 64 17.67 27.88 30.06
N ARG A 65 18.54 26.91 30.25
CA ARG A 65 19.43 26.43 29.22
C ARG A 65 18.93 25.15 28.56
N ARG A 66 18.24 24.26 29.29
CA ARG A 66 17.69 23.03 28.69
C ARG A 66 16.39 22.59 29.38
N TYR A 67 15.35 22.48 28.60
CA TYR A 67 14.05 21.99 28.99
C TYR A 67 13.63 20.91 27.99
N TYR A 68 13.60 19.65 28.44
CA TYR A 68 13.33 18.53 27.58
C TYR A 68 12.54 17.44 28.30
N ALA A 69 11.93 16.53 27.51
CA ALA A 69 11.30 15.33 28.04
C ALA A 69 11.95 14.08 27.42
N CYS A 70 12.08 13.06 28.25
CA CYS A 70 12.56 11.74 27.86
C CYS A 70 11.41 10.75 27.87
N LEU A 71 11.26 9.96 26.81
CA LEU A 71 10.28 8.90 26.65
C LEU A 71 10.94 7.55 26.83
N TYR A 72 10.27 6.61 27.51
CA TYR A 72 10.79 5.28 27.82
C TYR A 72 9.77 4.21 27.45
N SER A 73 10.25 3.00 27.16
CA SER A 73 9.42 1.82 26.85
C SER A 73 8.71 1.25 28.08
N ASP A 74 9.35 1.35 29.24
CA ASP A 74 8.83 0.90 30.54
C ASP A 74 9.36 1.77 31.67
N GLU A 75 8.81 1.61 32.88
CA GLU A 75 9.13 2.45 34.04
C GLU A 75 10.56 2.26 34.57
N ASN A 76 11.21 1.14 34.23
CA ASN A 76 12.54 0.80 34.71
C ASN A 76 13.61 0.95 33.62
N ALA A 77 13.24 1.43 32.42
CA ALA A 77 14.18 1.61 31.34
C ALA A 77 15.21 2.70 31.69
N GLU A 78 16.49 2.37 31.54
CA GLU A 78 17.59 3.31 31.82
C GLU A 78 17.80 4.28 30.66
N GLU A 79 17.60 3.80 29.43
CA GLU A 79 17.83 4.60 28.22
C GLU A 79 16.51 5.06 27.60
N PRO A 80 16.37 6.35 27.27
CA PRO A 80 15.16 6.86 26.65
C PRO A 80 15.08 6.46 25.18
N LEU A 81 13.86 6.10 24.73
CA LEU A 81 13.52 5.91 23.31
C LEU A 81 13.63 7.21 22.52
N GLN A 82 13.19 8.30 23.14
CA GLN A 82 13.20 9.64 22.54
C GLN A 82 13.55 10.68 23.59
N ARG A 83 14.25 11.72 23.15
CA ARG A 83 14.47 12.95 23.92
C ARG A 83 14.03 14.14 23.08
N VAL A 84 13.06 14.90 23.57
CA VAL A 84 12.42 16.01 22.84
C VAL A 84 12.53 17.30 23.63
N THR A 85 12.79 18.41 22.94
CA THR A 85 12.82 19.74 23.54
C THR A 85 11.44 20.36 23.54
N PHE A 86 11.21 21.25 24.49
CA PHE A 86 9.96 22.01 24.58
C PHE A 86 9.78 22.94 23.38
N ASN A 87 8.65 22.83 22.68
CA ASN A 87 8.36 23.67 21.53
C ASN A 87 6.86 23.95 21.42
N GLY A 88 6.49 25.24 21.30
CA GLY A 88 5.11 25.66 21.07
C GLY A 88 4.14 25.28 22.18
N GLY A 89 4.60 25.21 23.44
CA GLY A 89 3.74 24.92 24.60
C GLY A 89 3.68 23.46 25.02
N SER A 90 4.38 22.56 24.33
CA SER A 90 4.35 21.11 24.64
C SER A 90 5.65 20.41 24.25
N PHE A 91 5.86 19.21 24.82
CA PHE A 91 6.79 18.21 24.33
C PHE A 91 6.05 17.31 23.33
N LYS A 92 6.64 17.06 22.17
CA LYS A 92 5.97 16.34 21.08
C LYS A 92 6.73 15.07 20.77
N PHE A 93 6.15 13.94 21.14
CA PHE A 93 6.63 12.60 20.79
C PHE A 93 5.90 12.11 19.56
N TYR A 94 6.62 11.52 18.62
CA TYR A 94 6.10 10.98 17.35
C TYR A 94 6.56 9.55 17.13
N ASN A 95 6.00 8.89 16.12
CA ASN A 95 6.32 7.51 15.74
C ASN A 95 6.12 6.51 16.89
N LEU A 96 5.06 6.71 17.67
CA LEU A 96 4.67 5.81 18.74
C LEU A 96 3.89 4.62 18.17
N GLN A 97 3.86 3.53 18.91
CA GLN A 97 2.99 2.38 18.57
C GLN A 97 1.60 2.61 19.16
N PRO A 98 0.53 2.22 18.42
CA PRO A 98 -0.85 2.28 18.95
C PRO A 98 -1.05 1.37 20.16
N SER A 99 -2.05 1.69 20.98
CA SER A 99 -2.45 0.91 22.17
C SER A 99 -1.29 0.53 23.07
N THR A 100 -0.26 1.38 23.13
CA THR A 100 0.98 1.11 23.86
C THR A 100 1.15 2.10 24.99
N THR A 101 1.46 1.60 26.19
CA THR A 101 1.80 2.43 27.34
C THR A 101 3.25 2.82 27.28
N TYR A 102 3.52 4.11 27.35
CA TYR A 102 4.83 4.73 27.43
C TYR A 102 4.99 5.45 28.76
N PHE A 103 6.22 5.56 29.20
CA PHE A 103 6.63 6.28 30.38
C PHE A 103 7.45 7.49 30.00
N TYR A 104 7.39 8.57 30.76
CA TYR A 104 8.16 9.77 30.46
C TYR A 104 8.55 10.53 31.72
N LYS A 105 9.65 11.26 31.59
CA LYS A 105 10.09 12.26 32.57
C LYS A 105 10.30 13.60 31.88
N VAL A 106 9.98 14.65 32.59
CA VAL A 106 10.32 16.02 32.20
C VAL A 106 11.55 16.45 32.99
N VAL A 107 12.53 17.01 32.32
CA VAL A 107 13.82 17.38 32.89
C VAL A 107 14.07 18.87 32.71
N PHE A 108 14.43 19.52 33.80
CA PHE A 108 14.89 20.90 33.83
C PHE A 108 16.36 20.92 34.14
N GLU A 109 17.16 21.50 33.28
CA GLU A 109 18.57 21.67 33.46
C GLU A 109 18.91 23.16 33.47
N ILE A 110 19.26 23.71 34.62
CA ILE A 110 19.70 25.08 34.78
C ILE A 110 21.25 25.08 34.77
N SER A 111 21.86 26.23 34.50
CA SER A 111 23.33 26.37 34.38
C SER A 111 24.12 26.04 35.63
N ASP A 112 23.46 25.97 36.75
CA ASP A 112 24.05 25.61 38.03
C ASP A 112 23.78 24.12 38.32
N PRO A 113 24.77 23.27 38.52
CA PRO A 113 24.59 21.83 38.78
C PRO A 113 23.73 21.51 40.02
N GLU A 114 23.47 22.48 40.90
CA GLU A 114 22.59 22.32 42.04
C GLU A 114 21.09 22.37 41.66
N TYR A 115 20.76 22.75 40.42
CA TYR A 115 19.39 22.87 39.94
C TYR A 115 19.00 21.91 38.80
N TYR A 116 19.41 20.67 38.90
CA TYR A 116 18.86 19.59 38.10
C TYR A 116 17.59 19.08 38.75
N LYS A 117 16.44 19.17 38.06
CA LYS A 117 15.17 18.63 38.56
C LYS A 117 14.53 17.74 37.50
N GLU A 118 14.09 16.58 37.94
CA GLU A 118 13.28 15.66 37.14
C GLU A 118 11.88 15.55 37.73
N SER A 119 10.86 15.43 36.87
CA SER A 119 9.54 14.97 37.30
C SER A 119 9.60 13.52 37.79
N PRO A 120 8.64 13.06 38.59
CA PRO A 120 8.43 11.63 38.76
C PRO A 120 8.22 10.97 37.39
N MET A 121 8.37 9.64 37.33
CA MET A 121 8.01 8.87 36.14
C MET A 121 6.50 8.93 35.95
N LEU A 122 6.06 9.44 34.82
CA LEU A 122 4.68 9.56 34.41
C LEU A 122 4.41 8.63 33.25
N SER A 123 3.16 8.30 32.97
CA SER A 123 2.82 7.43 31.86
C SER A 123 1.62 7.95 31.09
N PHE A 124 1.52 7.51 29.83
CA PHE A 124 0.33 7.62 29.01
C PHE A 124 0.19 6.38 28.13
N THR A 125 -1.04 6.09 27.72
CA THR A 125 -1.28 5.02 26.72
C THR A 125 -1.77 5.67 25.43
N THR A 126 -1.13 5.34 24.31
CA THR A 126 -1.58 5.79 23.00
C THR A 126 -2.94 5.21 22.65
N LEU A 127 -3.72 5.94 21.87
CA LEU A 127 -5.01 5.46 21.38
C LEU A 127 -4.81 4.26 20.44
N PRO A 128 -5.83 3.40 20.25
CA PRO A 128 -5.83 2.40 19.21
C PRO A 128 -5.61 3.05 17.85
N GLY A 129 -4.93 2.36 16.93
CA GLY A 129 -4.64 2.85 15.59
C GLY A 129 -4.81 1.77 14.55
N TYR A 130 -4.92 2.16 13.30
CA TYR A 130 -4.98 1.23 12.20
C TYR A 130 -3.72 0.37 12.15
N SER A 131 -3.90 -0.93 12.02
CA SER A 131 -2.80 -1.88 11.89
C SER A 131 -2.99 -2.77 10.67
N CYS A 132 -1.92 -2.96 9.91
CA CYS A 132 -1.93 -3.92 8.83
C CYS A 132 -1.62 -5.31 9.39
N GLY A 133 -2.50 -6.25 9.12
CA GLY A 133 -2.29 -7.65 9.45
C GLY A 133 -1.40 -8.32 8.43
N THR A 134 -2.04 -8.90 7.41
CA THR A 134 -1.35 -9.58 6.32
C THR A 134 -1.65 -8.91 5.00
N ILE A 135 -0.62 -8.84 4.15
CA ILE A 135 -0.80 -8.59 2.72
C ILE A 135 -0.40 -9.86 2.01
N THR A 136 -1.34 -10.45 1.30
CA THR A 136 -1.15 -11.63 0.47
C THR A 136 -1.36 -11.26 -1.00
N TYR A 137 -0.98 -12.15 -1.90
CA TYR A 137 -1.34 -12.02 -3.30
C TYR A 137 -1.79 -13.36 -3.87
N THR A 138 -2.65 -13.29 -4.86
CA THR A 138 -3.04 -14.45 -5.63
C THR A 138 -2.17 -14.51 -6.89
N ASP A 139 -1.47 -15.63 -7.07
CA ASP A 139 -0.61 -15.87 -8.21
C ASP A 139 -1.40 -16.22 -9.49
N TRP A 140 -0.67 -16.44 -10.60
CA TRP A 140 -1.25 -16.80 -11.89
C TRP A 140 -1.91 -18.19 -11.94
N ASN A 141 -1.77 -19.00 -10.90
CA ASN A 141 -2.39 -20.31 -10.76
C ASN A 141 -3.61 -20.27 -9.86
N GLY A 142 -3.90 -19.11 -9.24
CA GLY A 142 -4.99 -18.92 -8.30
C GLY A 142 -4.65 -19.32 -6.86
N GLU A 143 -3.37 -19.50 -6.55
CA GLU A 143 -2.90 -19.81 -5.20
C GLU A 143 -2.50 -18.52 -4.47
N THR A 144 -2.77 -18.47 -3.15
CA THR A 144 -2.51 -17.28 -2.33
C THR A 144 -1.22 -17.45 -1.55
N TYR A 145 -0.35 -16.46 -1.64
CA TYR A 145 0.96 -16.41 -1.00
C TYR A 145 1.14 -15.11 -0.20
N PRO A 146 2.03 -15.09 0.80
CA PRO A 146 2.47 -13.86 1.42
C PRO A 146 3.09 -12.91 0.38
N PHE A 147 2.78 -11.62 0.45
CA PHE A 147 3.32 -10.66 -0.49
C PHE A 147 4.75 -10.27 -0.11
N GLU A 148 5.72 -10.66 -0.93
CA GLU A 148 7.16 -10.52 -0.67
C GLU A 148 7.75 -9.25 -1.30
N THR A 149 7.15 -8.09 -1.04
CA THR A 149 7.68 -6.79 -1.45
C THR A 149 8.00 -5.93 -0.24
N GLU A 150 8.85 -4.91 -0.43
CA GLU A 150 9.20 -3.99 0.65
C GLU A 150 8.12 -2.94 0.90
N LYS A 151 7.35 -2.57 -0.14
CA LYS A 151 6.44 -1.41 -0.09
C LYS A 151 5.19 -1.60 -0.92
N VAL A 152 4.05 -1.15 -0.37
CA VAL A 152 2.79 -0.98 -1.09
C VAL A 152 2.18 0.38 -0.77
N SER A 153 1.39 0.93 -1.69
CA SER A 153 0.56 2.11 -1.41
C SER A 153 -0.77 1.65 -0.85
N CYS A 154 -1.19 2.21 0.30
CA CYS A 154 -2.49 1.95 0.90
C CYS A 154 -3.30 3.24 0.98
N TYR A 155 -4.62 3.11 0.77
CA TYR A 155 -5.59 4.18 0.83
C TYR A 155 -6.71 3.79 1.77
N PHE A 156 -6.92 4.59 2.81
CA PHE A 156 -8.01 4.42 3.75
C PHE A 156 -9.20 5.26 3.31
N TYR A 157 -10.40 4.71 3.34
CA TYR A 157 -11.59 5.45 2.92
C TYR A 157 -12.88 5.02 3.65
N SER A 158 -13.85 5.92 3.66
CA SER A 158 -15.22 5.68 4.07
C SER A 158 -16.13 6.64 3.30
N GLY A 159 -16.98 6.10 2.42
CA GLY A 159 -17.77 6.93 1.52
C GLY A 159 -16.90 7.84 0.64
N SER A 160 -17.14 9.16 0.71
CA SER A 160 -16.35 10.16 0.00
C SER A 160 -15.06 10.58 0.72
N ASN A 161 -14.93 10.25 2.02
CA ASN A 161 -13.71 10.56 2.78
C ASN A 161 -12.62 9.57 2.42
N SER A 162 -11.47 10.08 2.04
CA SER A 162 -10.30 9.25 1.73
C SER A 162 -9.02 9.88 2.25
N LEU A 163 -8.15 9.04 2.76
CA LEU A 163 -6.76 9.38 3.07
C LEU A 163 -5.87 8.64 2.08
N SER A 164 -5.15 9.39 1.28
CA SER A 164 -4.30 8.84 0.25
C SER A 164 -2.89 8.54 0.74
N ASN A 165 -2.30 7.52 0.15
CA ASN A 165 -0.87 7.22 0.18
C ASN A 165 -0.27 7.02 1.57
N VAL A 166 -0.91 6.15 2.35
CA VAL A 166 -0.29 5.62 3.56
C VAL A 166 0.63 4.48 3.13
N LEU A 167 1.93 4.71 3.23
CA LEU A 167 2.93 3.71 2.89
C LEU A 167 2.93 2.61 3.94
N SER A 168 2.65 1.37 3.53
CA SER A 168 2.96 0.20 4.33
C SER A 168 4.33 -0.34 3.93
N ASN A 169 5.28 -0.31 4.85
CA ASN A 169 6.56 -0.99 4.71
C ASN A 169 6.51 -2.34 5.40
N LYS A 170 7.18 -3.32 4.79
CA LYS A 170 7.39 -4.62 5.42
C LYS A 170 8.65 -4.57 6.28
N GLU A 171 8.50 -4.82 7.58
CA GLU A 171 9.63 -5.00 8.52
C GLU A 171 9.60 -6.43 9.06
N GLY A 172 10.52 -7.25 8.59
CA GLY A 172 10.51 -8.69 8.86
C GLY A 172 9.27 -9.36 8.30
N VAL A 173 8.41 -9.88 9.17
CA VAL A 173 7.12 -10.50 8.81
C VAL A 173 5.92 -9.57 8.95
N SER A 174 6.12 -8.37 9.45
CA SER A 174 5.05 -7.42 9.78
C SER A 174 5.00 -6.25 8.79
N TRP A 175 3.80 -5.78 8.50
CA TRP A 175 3.57 -4.57 7.73
C TRP A 175 3.36 -3.38 8.65
N ILE A 176 4.11 -2.30 8.43
CA ILE A 176 4.05 -1.09 9.24
C ILE A 176 3.50 0.07 8.42
N ILE A 177 2.53 0.76 8.98
CA ILE A 177 1.96 1.98 8.40
C ILE A 177 2.85 3.15 8.80
N ASN A 178 3.61 3.71 7.86
CA ASN A 178 4.61 4.73 8.15
C ASN A 178 4.04 6.14 8.38
N ASN A 179 2.85 6.42 7.89
CA ASN A 179 2.20 7.69 8.16
C ASN A 179 1.06 7.46 9.15
N PRO A 180 1.12 8.07 10.34
CA PRO A 180 0.07 7.91 11.33
C PRO A 180 -1.26 8.39 10.78
N VAL A 181 -2.25 7.52 10.83
CA VAL A 181 -3.63 7.85 10.48
C VAL A 181 -4.35 8.27 11.74
N ASP A 182 -4.38 9.57 12.03
CA ASP A 182 -4.90 10.12 13.28
C ASP A 182 -6.44 10.03 13.43
N ALA A 183 -7.12 9.51 12.43
CA ALA A 183 -8.57 9.54 12.34
C ALA A 183 -9.19 8.17 12.64
N ILE A 184 -9.03 7.69 13.87
CA ILE A 184 -9.65 6.44 14.31
C ILE A 184 -11.17 6.50 14.14
N GLY A 185 -11.74 5.45 13.53
CA GLY A 185 -13.17 5.34 13.27
C GLY A 185 -13.69 6.17 12.10
N GLN A 186 -12.85 6.92 11.40
CA GLN A 186 -13.26 7.66 10.19
C GLN A 186 -13.24 6.80 8.93
N TYR A 187 -12.42 5.75 8.91
CA TYR A 187 -12.25 4.88 7.75
C TYR A 187 -12.72 3.47 8.07
N THR A 188 -13.47 2.89 7.13
CA THR A 188 -14.03 1.54 7.23
C THR A 188 -13.42 0.57 6.24
N ASN A 189 -12.68 1.09 5.26
CA ASN A 189 -12.10 0.30 4.18
C ASN A 189 -10.69 0.78 3.86
N VAL A 190 -9.92 -0.13 3.28
CA VAL A 190 -8.59 0.14 2.74
C VAL A 190 -8.48 -0.48 1.35
N CYS A 191 -7.81 0.20 0.44
CA CYS A 191 -7.36 -0.41 -0.81
C CYS A 191 -5.86 -0.18 -1.00
N ALA A 192 -5.22 -1.01 -1.81
CA ALA A 192 -3.79 -0.97 -2.03
C ALA A 192 -3.42 -1.18 -3.49
N CYS A 193 -2.24 -0.71 -3.89
CA CYS A 193 -1.66 -1.01 -5.19
C CYS A 193 -0.15 -1.29 -5.11
N TYR A 194 0.32 -2.03 -6.11
CA TYR A 194 1.72 -2.31 -6.37
C TYR A 194 1.99 -2.18 -7.88
N PRO A 195 3.15 -1.65 -8.32
CA PRO A 195 4.24 -1.10 -7.51
C PRO A 195 3.81 0.10 -6.65
N TYR A 196 4.63 0.39 -5.63
CA TYR A 196 4.41 1.60 -4.84
C TYR A 196 4.36 2.84 -5.74
N SER A 197 3.30 3.59 -5.62
CA SER A 197 3.10 4.82 -6.39
C SER A 197 2.78 5.98 -5.45
N ASN A 198 3.50 7.10 -5.62
CA ASN A 198 3.25 8.31 -4.86
C ASN A 198 2.07 9.12 -5.44
N ILE A 199 0.94 8.44 -5.66
CA ILE A 199 -0.28 9.07 -6.19
C ILE A 199 -1.04 9.73 -5.04
N ASN A 200 -1.30 11.02 -5.17
CA ASN A 200 -2.08 11.78 -4.22
C ASN A 200 -3.56 11.77 -4.60
N TYR A 201 -4.44 11.42 -3.65
CA TYR A 201 -5.88 11.69 -3.65
C TYR A 201 -6.79 10.87 -4.57
N SER A 202 -6.35 9.72 -5.09
CA SER A 202 -7.19 8.86 -5.92
C SER A 202 -7.15 7.40 -5.47
N ARG A 203 -8.28 6.70 -5.56
CA ARG A 203 -8.36 5.23 -5.40
C ARG A 203 -8.03 4.51 -6.71
N GLU A 204 -7.34 5.20 -7.60
CA GLU A 204 -6.88 4.69 -8.89
C GLU A 204 -5.37 4.89 -8.99
N PHE A 205 -4.67 3.97 -9.60
CA PHE A 205 -3.24 4.07 -9.89
C PHE A 205 -2.97 3.95 -11.37
N TYR A 206 -1.96 4.68 -11.84
CA TYR A 206 -1.61 4.70 -13.25
C TYR A 206 -0.79 3.46 -13.63
N VAL A 207 -1.19 2.80 -14.70
CA VAL A 207 -0.52 1.65 -15.31
C VAL A 207 -0.09 2.03 -16.72
N ASP A 208 1.14 1.71 -17.09
CA ASP A 208 1.68 1.87 -18.45
C ASP A 208 2.37 0.57 -18.90
N THR A 209 1.77 -0.10 -19.86
CA THR A 209 2.28 -1.34 -20.47
C THR A 209 2.81 -1.12 -21.88
N SER A 210 2.97 0.13 -22.33
CA SER A 210 3.45 0.47 -23.69
C SER A 210 4.90 0.08 -23.93
N LYS A 211 5.70 0.02 -22.87
CA LYS A 211 7.07 -0.51 -22.91
C LYS A 211 7.03 -1.92 -22.36
N GLU A 212 8.00 -2.76 -22.81
CA GLU A 212 8.14 -4.14 -22.36
C GLU A 212 7.74 -4.29 -20.88
N ALA A 213 6.48 -4.71 -20.67
CA ALA A 213 5.85 -4.72 -19.35
C ALA A 213 6.44 -5.88 -18.56
N ARG A 214 7.51 -5.61 -17.82
CA ARG A 214 8.15 -6.54 -16.87
C ARG A 214 7.53 -6.44 -15.49
N GLU A 215 6.81 -5.36 -15.22
CA GLU A 215 6.25 -5.10 -13.91
C GLU A 215 4.86 -5.69 -13.79
N GLN A 216 4.66 -6.44 -12.72
CA GLN A 216 3.36 -6.96 -12.35
C GLN A 216 2.62 -5.87 -11.58
N TYR A 217 1.63 -5.25 -12.20
CA TYR A 217 0.74 -4.34 -11.52
C TYR A 217 -0.32 -5.13 -10.75
N MET A 218 -0.49 -4.78 -9.48
CA MET A 218 -1.45 -5.46 -8.61
C MET A 218 -2.26 -4.45 -7.81
N TYR A 219 -3.47 -4.84 -7.43
CA TYR A 219 -4.34 -4.08 -6.55
C TYR A 219 -5.07 -5.02 -5.59
N GLY A 220 -5.60 -4.47 -4.51
CA GLY A 220 -6.40 -5.22 -3.56
C GLY A 220 -7.16 -4.30 -2.63
N ASN A 221 -8.13 -4.85 -1.93
CA ASN A 221 -8.90 -4.13 -0.93
C ASN A 221 -9.21 -5.00 0.29
N GLY A 222 -9.61 -4.36 1.38
CA GLY A 222 -9.97 -5.01 2.61
C GLY A 222 -10.91 -4.13 3.44
N ALA A 223 -11.70 -4.77 4.30
CA ALA A 223 -12.45 -4.07 5.33
C ALA A 223 -11.58 -3.88 6.57
N ILE A 224 -11.79 -2.77 7.27
CA ILE A 224 -11.15 -2.48 8.54
C ILE A 224 -12.06 -3.01 9.64
N ASP A 225 -11.52 -3.87 10.50
CA ASP A 225 -12.22 -4.35 11.69
C ASP A 225 -12.52 -3.17 12.63
N PRO A 226 -13.78 -2.89 12.96
CA PRO A 226 -14.15 -1.75 13.79
C PRO A 226 -13.75 -1.90 15.26
N GLU A 227 -13.42 -3.12 15.72
CA GLU A 227 -13.08 -3.37 17.13
C GLU A 227 -11.59 -3.15 17.41
N ASN A 228 -10.72 -3.56 16.49
CA ASN A 228 -9.27 -3.51 16.68
C ASN A 228 -8.52 -2.68 15.62
N TYR A 229 -9.26 -2.11 14.66
CA TYR A 229 -8.73 -1.32 13.54
C TYR A 229 -7.69 -2.04 12.67
N ARG A 230 -7.75 -3.37 12.69
CA ARG A 230 -6.90 -4.22 11.86
C ARG A 230 -7.54 -4.46 10.51
N PHE A 231 -6.70 -4.61 9.48
CA PHE A 231 -7.12 -4.99 8.13
C PHE A 231 -6.13 -5.97 7.52
N ASP A 232 -6.63 -6.80 6.63
CA ASP A 232 -5.86 -7.70 5.77
C ASP A 232 -6.20 -7.38 4.32
N ILE A 233 -5.22 -7.52 3.42
CA ILE A 233 -5.40 -7.25 1.99
C ILE A 233 -4.95 -8.46 1.18
N ASN A 234 -5.77 -8.89 0.22
CA ASN A 234 -5.34 -9.80 -0.82
C ASN A 234 -5.17 -9.03 -2.13
N MET A 235 -3.95 -9.03 -2.66
CA MET A 235 -3.58 -8.38 -3.92
C MET A 235 -3.88 -9.33 -5.09
N VAL A 236 -4.40 -8.77 -6.18
CA VAL A 236 -4.67 -9.50 -7.42
C VAL A 236 -4.02 -8.79 -8.60
N HIS A 237 -3.74 -9.52 -9.68
CA HIS A 237 -3.13 -8.92 -10.86
C HIS A 237 -4.08 -7.96 -11.57
N ALA A 238 -3.60 -6.77 -11.91
CA ALA A 238 -4.32 -5.78 -12.73
C ALA A 238 -4.18 -6.05 -14.23
N THR A 239 -3.26 -6.93 -14.62
CA THR A 239 -2.91 -7.26 -16.00
C THR A 239 -3.25 -8.71 -16.34
N ALA A 240 -3.30 -9.06 -17.62
CA ALA A 240 -3.23 -10.44 -18.10
C ALA A 240 -1.76 -10.86 -18.19
N ARG A 241 -1.49 -12.16 -18.21
CA ARG A 241 -0.19 -12.73 -18.58
C ARG A 241 -0.32 -13.37 -19.96
N VAL A 242 0.47 -12.91 -20.93
CA VAL A 242 0.50 -13.48 -22.27
C VAL A 242 1.86 -14.10 -22.52
N ILE A 243 1.84 -15.35 -22.93
CA ILE A 243 3.03 -16.15 -23.26
C ILE A 243 2.95 -16.53 -24.73
N MET A 244 3.96 -16.14 -25.51
CA MET A 244 4.10 -16.52 -26.90
C MET A 244 5.32 -17.45 -27.06
N ASN A 245 5.08 -18.70 -27.39
CA ASN A 245 6.08 -19.71 -27.67
C ASN A 245 6.30 -19.77 -29.18
N ILE A 246 7.41 -19.23 -29.66
CA ILE A 246 7.72 -19.10 -31.09
C ILE A 246 8.79 -20.13 -31.45
N SER A 247 8.53 -20.99 -32.43
CA SER A 247 9.47 -21.99 -32.96
C SER A 247 9.47 -21.98 -34.47
N ILE A 248 10.56 -22.49 -35.09
CA ILE A 248 10.61 -22.70 -36.53
C ILE A 248 9.70 -23.88 -36.85
N ASP A 249 8.88 -23.76 -37.92
CA ASP A 249 8.01 -24.83 -38.39
C ASP A 249 8.85 -26.11 -38.67
N PRO A 250 8.52 -27.23 -38.02
CA PRO A 250 9.30 -28.47 -38.20
C PRO A 250 9.25 -29.04 -39.63
N GLU A 251 8.25 -28.64 -40.41
CA GLU A 251 8.09 -29.14 -41.80
C GLU A 251 9.04 -28.47 -42.82
N ILE A 252 9.64 -27.30 -42.44
CA ILE A 252 10.60 -26.62 -43.32
C ILE A 252 12.04 -26.97 -42.96
N SER A 253 12.95 -26.86 -43.93
CA SER A 253 14.38 -27.23 -43.75
C SER A 253 15.20 -26.12 -43.05
N LEU A 254 14.59 -24.99 -42.66
CA LEU A 254 15.29 -23.84 -42.08
C LEU A 254 15.93 -24.22 -40.73
N GLN A 255 17.21 -23.88 -40.52
CA GLN A 255 17.95 -24.19 -39.32
C GLN A 255 17.92 -23.02 -38.30
N THR A 256 17.93 -21.79 -38.82
CA THR A 256 17.92 -20.55 -38.01
C THR A 256 17.09 -19.48 -38.69
N ALA A 257 16.46 -18.62 -37.90
CA ALA A 257 15.80 -17.42 -38.36
C ALA A 257 16.12 -16.26 -37.41
N TYR A 258 16.24 -15.06 -37.97
CA TYR A 258 16.52 -13.84 -37.18
C TYR A 258 15.29 -12.94 -37.18
N ILE A 259 14.90 -12.52 -35.96
CA ILE A 259 13.86 -11.52 -35.74
C ILE A 259 14.53 -10.29 -35.11
N TYR A 260 14.48 -9.15 -35.79
CA TYR A 260 15.16 -7.91 -35.36
C TYR A 260 14.32 -6.98 -34.48
N GLY A 261 13.08 -7.32 -34.25
CA GLY A 261 12.19 -6.58 -33.39
C GLY A 261 10.78 -7.12 -33.43
N MET A 262 10.11 -7.02 -32.33
CA MET A 262 8.73 -7.45 -32.19
C MET A 262 7.90 -6.33 -31.59
N SER A 263 6.63 -6.24 -31.99
CA SER A 263 5.67 -5.30 -31.38
C SER A 263 4.25 -5.85 -31.50
N LEU A 264 3.38 -5.31 -30.66
CA LEU A 264 1.96 -5.61 -30.66
C LEU A 264 1.19 -4.31 -30.87
N SER A 265 0.39 -4.21 -31.94
CA SER A 265 -0.60 -3.15 -32.09
C SER A 265 -1.89 -3.57 -31.42
N THR A 266 -2.37 -2.75 -30.50
CA THR A 266 -3.55 -3.09 -29.68
C THR A 266 -4.88 -2.75 -30.36
N ASN A 267 -4.86 -2.02 -31.47
CA ASN A 267 -6.02 -1.68 -32.31
C ASN A 267 -7.22 -1.10 -31.53
N LYS A 268 -6.97 -0.43 -30.40
CA LYS A 268 -7.96 0.06 -29.43
C LYS A 268 -8.73 -1.01 -28.67
N VAL A 269 -8.39 -2.28 -28.83
CA VAL A 269 -8.99 -3.41 -28.11
C VAL A 269 -8.36 -3.57 -26.72
N VAL A 270 -7.05 -3.41 -26.65
CA VAL A 270 -6.29 -3.54 -25.41
C VAL A 270 -5.65 -2.18 -25.05
N PRO A 271 -5.97 -1.59 -23.91
CA PRO A 271 -5.27 -0.39 -23.46
C PRO A 271 -3.78 -0.66 -23.24
N THR A 272 -2.95 0.30 -23.61
CA THR A 272 -1.51 0.28 -23.28
C THR A 272 -1.21 1.10 -22.05
N SER A 273 -2.16 1.95 -21.61
CA SER A 273 -2.06 2.70 -20.37
C SER A 273 -3.45 3.08 -19.84
N GLY A 274 -3.54 3.46 -18.59
CA GLY A 274 -4.77 3.93 -17.97
C GLY A 274 -4.67 4.00 -16.45
N TYR A 275 -5.76 4.46 -15.83
CA TYR A 275 -5.90 4.41 -14.38
C TYR A 275 -6.73 3.20 -14.00
N VAL A 276 -6.18 2.37 -13.12
CA VAL A 276 -6.84 1.16 -12.61
C VAL A 276 -7.41 1.43 -11.23
N SER A 277 -8.71 1.17 -11.04
CA SER A 277 -9.36 1.26 -9.73
C SER A 277 -8.81 0.18 -8.78
N MET A 278 -8.34 0.58 -7.61
CA MET A 278 -7.87 -0.35 -6.58
C MET A 278 -8.99 -1.14 -5.91
N GLU A 279 -10.24 -0.73 -6.11
CA GLU A 279 -11.42 -1.42 -5.57
C GLU A 279 -11.96 -2.48 -6.52
N THR A 280 -12.00 -2.16 -7.81
CA THR A 280 -12.72 -2.97 -8.80
C THR A 280 -11.86 -3.50 -9.94
N GLY A 281 -10.64 -2.96 -10.11
CA GLY A 281 -9.79 -3.25 -11.27
C GLY A 281 -10.24 -2.60 -12.57
N ASN A 282 -11.33 -1.82 -12.57
CA ASN A 282 -11.80 -1.13 -13.75
C ASN A 282 -10.80 -0.09 -14.24
N ILE A 283 -10.69 0.04 -15.56
CA ILE A 283 -9.78 0.98 -16.22
C ILE A 283 -10.54 2.24 -16.63
N SER A 284 -9.99 3.39 -16.25
CA SER A 284 -10.44 4.71 -16.68
C SER A 284 -9.36 5.42 -17.48
N ASN A 285 -9.73 6.40 -18.32
CA ASN A 285 -8.82 7.19 -19.15
C ASN A 285 -7.83 6.33 -19.95
N ALA A 286 -8.34 5.28 -20.58
CA ALA A 286 -7.56 4.31 -21.35
C ALA A 286 -6.80 4.97 -22.51
N GLY A 287 -5.49 4.78 -22.55
CA GLY A 287 -4.63 5.12 -23.69
C GLY A 287 -4.37 3.87 -24.52
N TYR A 288 -4.33 4.02 -25.85
CA TYR A 288 -4.10 2.91 -26.77
C TYR A 288 -2.90 3.18 -27.65
N GLY A 289 -2.21 2.12 -28.05
CA GLY A 289 -0.99 2.26 -28.86
C GLY A 289 -0.40 0.91 -29.24
N SER A 290 0.93 0.85 -29.24
CA SER A 290 1.67 -0.39 -29.50
C SER A 290 2.53 -0.73 -28.28
N ILE A 291 2.68 -2.01 -28.00
CA ILE A 291 3.65 -2.54 -27.04
C ILE A 291 4.88 -2.97 -27.83
N SER A 292 6.05 -2.45 -27.47
CA SER A 292 7.31 -2.83 -28.11
C SER A 292 8.03 -3.85 -27.24
N PHE A 293 8.47 -4.95 -27.88
CA PHE A 293 9.29 -5.97 -27.25
C PHE A 293 10.72 -5.81 -27.78
N GLY A 294 11.61 -5.36 -26.91
CA GLY A 294 12.98 -5.08 -27.31
C GLY A 294 13.76 -6.32 -27.70
N SER A 295 14.76 -6.13 -28.54
CA SER A 295 15.91 -6.97 -28.92
C SER A 295 15.71 -8.06 -29.97
N ASP A 296 16.80 -8.27 -30.67
CA ASP A 296 17.00 -9.28 -31.70
C ASP A 296 16.92 -10.69 -31.13
N VAL A 297 16.18 -11.56 -31.81
CA VAL A 297 16.00 -12.95 -31.44
C VAL A 297 16.48 -13.86 -32.55
N THR A 298 17.26 -14.87 -32.16
CA THR A 298 17.63 -15.95 -33.08
C THR A 298 16.83 -17.20 -32.73
N LEU A 299 15.91 -17.56 -33.62
CA LEU A 299 15.22 -18.84 -33.57
C LEU A 299 16.15 -19.95 -34.09
N LYS A 300 16.18 -21.09 -33.42
CA LYS A 300 16.90 -22.30 -33.85
C LYS A 300 15.92 -23.43 -34.01
N ARG A 301 16.09 -24.25 -35.06
CA ARG A 301 15.27 -25.43 -35.27
C ARG A 301 15.32 -26.36 -34.06
N GLY A 302 14.15 -26.84 -33.62
CA GLY A 302 14.02 -27.70 -32.45
C GLY A 302 14.10 -26.97 -31.11
N SER A 303 14.18 -25.63 -31.12
CA SER A 303 14.14 -24.78 -29.94
C SER A 303 12.92 -23.84 -29.96
N THR A 304 12.41 -23.46 -28.80
CA THR A 304 11.33 -22.50 -28.66
C THR A 304 11.85 -21.22 -28.02
N TYR A 305 11.54 -20.09 -28.61
CA TYR A 305 11.68 -18.79 -27.95
C TYR A 305 10.39 -18.43 -27.23
N THR A 306 10.48 -18.06 -25.97
CA THR A 306 9.31 -17.66 -25.17
C THR A 306 9.36 -16.17 -24.88
N LEU A 307 8.35 -15.44 -25.34
CA LEU A 307 8.08 -14.06 -25.00
C LEU A 307 6.94 -14.01 -23.98
N THR A 308 7.18 -13.40 -22.83
CA THR A 308 6.15 -13.18 -21.82
C THR A 308 5.97 -11.69 -21.57
N PHE A 309 4.71 -11.23 -21.56
CA PHE A 309 4.37 -9.85 -21.29
C PHE A 309 3.02 -9.75 -20.55
N TYR A 310 2.76 -8.57 -19.97
CA TYR A 310 1.63 -8.35 -19.07
C TYR A 310 0.77 -7.16 -19.54
N PRO A 311 -0.12 -7.33 -20.53
CA PRO A 311 -0.97 -6.28 -21.04
C PRO A 311 -2.12 -5.96 -20.05
N LEU A 312 -2.67 -4.76 -20.12
CA LEU A 312 -3.97 -4.48 -19.52
C LEU A 312 -5.06 -5.36 -20.14
N PRO A 313 -6.16 -5.63 -19.42
CA PRO A 313 -7.28 -6.39 -19.94
C PRO A 313 -7.86 -5.76 -21.23
N ALA A 314 -8.33 -6.61 -22.14
CA ALA A 314 -9.08 -6.16 -23.30
C ALA A 314 -10.40 -5.52 -22.85
N THR A 315 -10.76 -4.39 -23.43
CA THR A 315 -11.98 -3.64 -23.08
C THR A 315 -13.19 -4.02 -23.94
N GLU A 316 -12.93 -4.62 -25.09
CA GLU A 316 -13.97 -5.07 -26.03
C GLU A 316 -13.44 -6.26 -26.86
N ASP A 317 -14.36 -6.99 -27.49
CA ASP A 317 -14.01 -8.00 -28.48
C ASP A 317 -13.35 -7.36 -29.69
N GLY A 318 -12.31 -8.00 -30.23
CA GLY A 318 -11.61 -7.46 -31.38
C GLY A 318 -10.32 -8.20 -31.72
N MET A 319 -9.46 -7.55 -32.47
CA MET A 319 -8.22 -8.14 -32.98
C MET A 319 -7.03 -7.26 -32.61
N VAL A 320 -5.97 -7.89 -32.12
CA VAL A 320 -4.64 -7.29 -31.98
C VAL A 320 -3.70 -7.89 -33.02
N ASN A 321 -2.69 -7.13 -33.43
CA ASN A 321 -1.72 -7.61 -34.42
C ASN A 321 -0.32 -7.68 -33.81
N PHE A 322 0.24 -8.86 -33.76
CA PHE A 322 1.65 -9.04 -33.41
C PHE A 322 2.51 -8.95 -34.70
N TYR A 323 3.57 -8.17 -34.64
CA TYR A 323 4.48 -7.92 -35.71
C TYR A 323 5.85 -8.45 -35.35
N ALA A 324 6.52 -9.10 -36.34
CA ALA A 324 7.91 -9.50 -36.25
C ALA A 324 8.67 -9.02 -37.49
N ASN A 325 9.69 -8.21 -37.30
CA ASN A 325 10.62 -7.79 -38.36
C ASN A 325 11.67 -8.88 -38.54
N VAL A 326 11.74 -9.45 -39.71
CA VAL A 326 12.59 -10.60 -40.02
C VAL A 326 13.70 -10.27 -41.00
N GLU A 327 14.66 -11.18 -41.15
CA GLU A 327 15.75 -11.07 -42.09
C GLU A 327 15.24 -10.81 -43.52
N GLY A 328 15.90 -9.92 -44.24
CA GLY A 328 15.43 -9.44 -45.55
C GLY A 328 14.54 -8.20 -45.50
N GLY A 329 14.27 -7.63 -44.31
CA GLY A 329 13.55 -6.37 -44.14
C GLY A 329 12.01 -6.50 -44.22
N SER A 330 11.49 -7.72 -44.22
CA SER A 330 10.06 -7.99 -44.21
C SER A 330 9.50 -7.93 -42.80
N THR A 331 8.20 -7.52 -42.67
CA THR A 331 7.46 -7.59 -41.43
C THR A 331 6.38 -8.66 -41.58
N LEU A 332 6.44 -9.67 -40.72
CA LEU A 332 5.40 -10.67 -40.62
C LEU A 332 4.34 -10.17 -39.62
N THR A 333 3.07 -10.40 -39.96
CA THR A 333 1.92 -10.01 -39.14
C THR A 333 1.18 -11.24 -38.68
N LEU A 334 0.91 -11.34 -37.38
CA LEU A 334 0.10 -12.38 -36.79
C LEU A 334 -1.15 -11.72 -36.15
N PRO A 335 -2.33 -11.85 -36.74
CA PRO A 335 -3.59 -11.42 -36.12
C PRO A 335 -3.96 -12.36 -34.96
N ILE A 336 -4.34 -11.79 -33.85
CA ILE A 336 -4.79 -12.52 -32.66
C ILE A 336 -6.19 -12.01 -32.33
N GLU A 337 -7.16 -12.91 -32.44
CA GLU A 337 -8.55 -12.61 -32.12
C GLU A 337 -8.79 -12.72 -30.61
N LEU A 338 -9.31 -11.65 -30.02
CA LEU A 338 -9.64 -11.54 -28.60
C LEU A 338 -11.16 -11.53 -28.44
N THR A 339 -11.78 -12.73 -28.39
CA THR A 339 -13.21 -12.90 -28.28
C THR A 339 -13.54 -14.01 -27.27
N GLY A 340 -14.63 -13.87 -26.57
CA GLY A 340 -15.11 -14.90 -25.64
C GLY A 340 -14.07 -15.28 -24.57
N GLU A 341 -13.67 -16.55 -24.53
CA GLU A 341 -12.67 -17.05 -23.58
C GLU A 341 -11.23 -16.62 -23.88
N ASN A 342 -10.95 -16.25 -25.12
CA ASN A 342 -9.64 -15.77 -25.57
C ASN A 342 -9.47 -14.27 -25.28
N MET A 343 -10.48 -13.57 -24.83
CA MET A 343 -10.39 -12.18 -24.42
C MET A 343 -9.46 -12.05 -23.22
N TRP A 344 -8.43 -11.24 -23.33
CA TRP A 344 -7.46 -11.06 -22.25
C TRP A 344 -8.09 -10.39 -21.02
N LYS A 345 -8.12 -11.12 -19.92
CA LYS A 345 -8.68 -10.67 -18.63
C LYS A 345 -7.57 -10.59 -17.58
N ALA A 346 -7.70 -9.66 -16.64
CA ALA A 346 -6.79 -9.56 -15.52
C ALA A 346 -6.69 -10.89 -14.75
N GLY A 347 -5.49 -11.26 -14.32
CA GLY A 347 -5.22 -12.48 -13.58
C GLY A 347 -5.19 -13.77 -14.40
N ASN A 348 -5.60 -13.75 -15.67
CA ASN A 348 -5.58 -14.93 -16.54
C ASN A 348 -4.25 -15.06 -17.32
N THR A 349 -3.87 -16.29 -17.64
CA THR A 349 -2.74 -16.60 -18.48
C THR A 349 -3.20 -17.12 -19.82
N TYR A 350 -2.67 -16.55 -20.89
CA TYR A 350 -2.92 -16.92 -22.28
C TYR A 350 -1.62 -17.40 -22.91
N THR A 351 -1.58 -18.65 -23.35
CA THR A 351 -0.38 -19.23 -24.00
C THR A 351 -0.68 -19.50 -25.46
N TYR A 352 0.08 -18.86 -26.35
CA TYR A 352 0.04 -19.03 -27.80
C TYR A 352 1.26 -19.82 -28.25
N ASN A 353 1.05 -20.97 -28.89
CA ASN A 353 2.11 -21.68 -29.58
C ASN A 353 2.10 -21.25 -31.05
N ILE A 354 3.24 -20.74 -31.52
CA ILE A 354 3.39 -20.05 -32.81
C ILE A 354 4.50 -20.72 -33.57
N VAL A 355 4.25 -21.02 -34.82
CA VAL A 355 5.29 -21.46 -35.77
C VAL A 355 5.65 -20.35 -36.72
N TYR A 356 6.95 -20.26 -36.98
CA TYR A 356 7.57 -19.31 -37.91
C TYR A 356 7.92 -20.01 -39.20
N THR A 357 7.53 -19.42 -40.31
CA THR A 357 8.11 -19.66 -41.64
C THR A 357 8.63 -18.34 -42.23
N PRO A 358 9.46 -18.34 -43.29
CA PRO A 358 9.89 -17.09 -43.95
C PRO A 358 8.75 -16.22 -44.47
N GLN A 359 7.55 -16.77 -44.64
CA GLN A 359 6.39 -16.11 -45.23
C GLN A 359 5.34 -15.69 -44.18
N GLU A 360 5.26 -16.37 -43.01
CA GLU A 360 4.21 -16.12 -42.05
C GLU A 360 4.58 -16.55 -40.65
N LEU A 361 3.83 -15.98 -39.69
CA LEU A 361 3.66 -16.51 -38.35
C LEU A 361 2.24 -17.13 -38.24
N ARG A 362 2.14 -18.31 -37.67
CA ARG A 362 0.86 -19.02 -37.54
C ARG A 362 0.67 -19.58 -36.13
N ILE A 363 -0.47 -19.31 -35.53
CA ILE A 363 -0.86 -19.91 -34.26
C ILE A 363 -1.23 -21.38 -34.50
N THR A 364 -0.61 -22.29 -33.75
CA THR A 364 -0.93 -23.73 -33.79
C THR A 364 -1.83 -24.14 -32.68
N SER A 365 -1.75 -23.49 -31.55
CA SER A 365 -2.67 -23.71 -30.42
C SER A 365 -2.73 -22.50 -29.50
N VAL A 366 -3.85 -22.36 -28.81
CA VAL A 366 -4.07 -21.40 -27.72
C VAL A 366 -4.53 -22.17 -26.50
N SER A 367 -3.99 -21.84 -25.33
CA SER A 367 -4.50 -22.32 -24.07
C SER A 367 -4.75 -21.14 -23.13
N VAL A 368 -5.86 -21.19 -22.42
CA VAL A 368 -6.25 -20.17 -21.45
C VAL A 368 -6.32 -20.82 -20.08
N GLN A 369 -5.53 -20.32 -19.16
CA GLN A 369 -5.62 -20.67 -17.77
C GLN A 369 -6.33 -19.55 -17.03
N THR A 370 -7.57 -19.79 -16.64
CA THR A 370 -8.38 -18.83 -15.90
C THR A 370 -8.10 -18.95 -14.42
N TRP A 371 -7.92 -17.82 -13.78
CA TRP A 371 -7.92 -17.72 -12.34
C TRP A 371 -9.35 -17.82 -11.83
N LYS A 372 -9.60 -18.71 -10.86
CA LYS A 372 -10.89 -18.78 -10.19
C LYS A 372 -10.88 -17.79 -9.04
N GLU A 373 -11.72 -16.77 -9.16
CA GLU A 373 -12.00 -15.87 -8.06
C GLU A 373 -12.62 -16.66 -6.89
N VAL A 374 -11.86 -16.85 -5.83
CA VAL A 374 -12.36 -17.46 -4.60
C VAL A 374 -12.97 -16.32 -3.77
N HIS A 375 -14.26 -16.08 -3.96
CA HIS A 375 -15.01 -15.35 -2.96
C HIS A 375 -15.01 -16.19 -1.68
N GLY A 376 -14.56 -15.60 -0.57
CA GLY A 376 -14.38 -16.27 0.73
C GLY A 376 -15.64 -17.02 1.15
N GLY A 377 -15.61 -18.33 1.00
CA GLY A 377 -16.66 -19.26 1.33
C GLY A 377 -16.41 -20.58 0.59
N ASP A 378 -15.90 -21.57 1.31
CA ASP A 378 -15.75 -23.00 0.99
C ASP A 378 -15.16 -23.37 -0.39
N VAL A 379 -13.85 -23.60 -0.39
CA VAL A 379 -13.11 -24.19 -1.50
C VAL A 379 -13.41 -25.69 -1.55
N ILE A 380 -14.25 -26.14 -2.48
CA ILE A 380 -14.29 -27.56 -2.89
C ILE A 380 -13.45 -27.69 -4.15
N ILE A 381 -12.22 -28.18 -3.99
CA ILE A 381 -11.34 -28.53 -5.13
C ILE A 381 -11.78 -29.89 -5.65
N ASN A 382 -12.44 -29.93 -6.81
CA ASN A 382 -12.61 -31.14 -7.58
C ASN A 382 -11.58 -31.18 -8.71
N HIS A 383 -10.52 -31.96 -8.51
CA HIS A 383 -9.64 -32.38 -9.59
C HIS A 383 -10.36 -33.40 -10.48
N LYS A 384 -10.43 -33.12 -11.78
CA LYS A 384 -10.61 -34.12 -12.83
C LYS A 384 -9.46 -34.07 -13.79
#